data_ddd8fa70237ae390b1034ddda7cfed18
#
_entry.id   ddd8fa70237ae390b1034ddda7cfed18
#
_cell.length_a   1.000
_cell.length_b   1.000
_cell.length_c   1.000
_cell.angle_alpha   90.00
_cell.angle_beta   90.00
_cell.angle_gamma   90.00
#
_symmetry.space_group_name_H-M   'P 1'
#
loop_
_entity.id
_entity.type
_entity.pdbx_description
1 polymer ?
#
loop_
_entity_poly.entity_id
_entity_poly.type
_entity_poly.pdbx_seq_one_letter_code
_entity_poly.pdbx_strand_id
1 'polypeptide(L)'
;MEDYNKIIESLGVKFAKARHIRILQPITIKNVYDVENTLMVLYDGDVNIAGSDERIEPGDMLFIPGGKMISVTYGNAEKPKAVNNEEFMTHRELYFDQNTDAAQIGTQPNSFGMVAFEAKVFDSVNFFTSLDIPPFLIKRDDKLAATIREILEEDLSDAIGKGRIIKIKTEEIVIEVIRYIIENRLFVEQLATNSTYFKDPRLIDIFAYIKDHLGGDLSNKV
;
A
#
# COMPACT_ATOMS: atom_id res chain seq x y z
N MET A 1 4.16 -10.93 24.67
CA MET A 1 4.24 -9.98 23.53
C MET A 1 4.94 -10.74 22.42
N GLU A 2 4.22 -11.07 21.36
CA GLU A 2 4.82 -11.81 20.24
C GLU A 2 5.95 -10.99 19.64
N ASP A 3 7.03 -11.67 19.25
CA ASP A 3 8.24 -10.97 18.80
C ASP A 3 8.09 -10.51 17.34
N TYR A 4 7.22 -9.51 17.14
CA TYR A 4 7.05 -8.88 15.83
C TYR A 4 8.32 -8.21 15.32
N ASN A 5 9.29 -7.93 16.20
CA ASN A 5 10.56 -7.33 15.79
C ASN A 5 11.31 -8.24 14.81
N LYS A 6 11.37 -9.54 15.07
CA LYS A 6 12.03 -10.49 14.16
C LYS A 6 11.38 -10.54 12.79
N ILE A 7 10.03 -10.44 12.75
CA ILE A 7 9.29 -10.41 11.48
C ILE A 7 9.63 -9.12 10.73
N ILE A 8 9.57 -7.96 11.42
CA ILE A 8 9.90 -6.67 10.82
C ILE A 8 11.34 -6.64 10.30
N GLU A 9 12.30 -7.17 11.08
CA GLU A 9 13.71 -7.26 10.68
C GLU A 9 13.93 -8.17 9.45
N SER A 10 13.05 -9.15 9.22
CA SER A 10 13.10 -10.06 8.07
C SER A 10 12.40 -9.54 6.81
N LEU A 11 11.72 -8.38 6.90
CA LEU A 11 10.99 -7.83 5.76
C LEU A 11 11.91 -7.21 4.72
N GLY A 12 11.85 -7.74 3.51
CA GLY A 12 12.34 -7.06 2.32
C GLY A 12 11.30 -6.07 1.82
N VAL A 13 11.62 -4.77 1.85
CA VAL A 13 10.74 -3.70 1.37
C VAL A 13 11.31 -3.11 0.08
N LYS A 14 10.46 -2.96 -0.94
CA LYS A 14 10.82 -2.40 -2.23
C LYS A 14 9.80 -1.35 -2.66
N PHE A 15 10.26 -0.14 -2.89
CA PHE A 15 9.47 0.91 -3.52
C PHE A 15 9.09 0.53 -4.95
N ALA A 16 7.86 0.77 -5.34
CA ALA A 16 7.38 0.55 -6.71
C ALA A 16 7.08 1.86 -7.43
N LYS A 17 6.26 2.71 -6.85
CA LYS A 17 5.87 4.00 -7.43
C LYS A 17 5.29 4.94 -6.38
N ALA A 18 5.40 6.25 -6.62
CA ALA A 18 4.68 7.28 -5.88
C ALA A 18 3.97 8.22 -6.87
N ARG A 19 2.79 8.71 -6.51
CA ARG A 19 2.02 9.62 -7.36
C ARG A 19 1.21 10.60 -6.53
N HIS A 20 1.23 11.87 -6.92
CA HIS A 20 0.27 12.87 -6.47
C HIS A 20 -0.76 13.07 -7.58
N ILE A 21 -2.02 12.84 -7.27
CA ILE A 21 -3.11 12.76 -8.26
C ILE A 21 -4.21 13.74 -7.89
N ARG A 22 -4.64 14.56 -8.87
CA ARG A 22 -5.82 15.39 -8.80
C ARG A 22 -6.99 14.66 -9.46
N ILE A 23 -8.13 14.67 -8.79
CA ILE A 23 -9.39 14.13 -9.30
C ILE A 23 -10.04 15.22 -10.16
N LEU A 24 -10.20 14.97 -11.46
CA LEU A 24 -10.81 15.90 -12.43
C LEU A 24 -12.31 15.72 -12.50
N GLN A 25 -12.79 14.49 -12.44
CA GLN A 25 -14.20 14.14 -12.51
C GLN A 25 -14.52 13.00 -11.56
N PRO A 26 -15.71 12.99 -10.93
CA PRO A 26 -16.14 11.89 -10.07
C PRO A 26 -16.27 10.59 -10.85
N ILE A 27 -15.72 9.51 -10.28
CA ILE A 27 -15.69 8.18 -10.90
C ILE A 27 -15.69 7.08 -9.83
N THR A 28 -16.38 5.98 -10.11
CA THR A 28 -16.22 4.73 -9.37
C THR A 28 -15.44 3.74 -10.23
N ILE A 29 -14.26 3.36 -9.79
CA ILE A 29 -13.45 2.33 -10.45
C ILE A 29 -13.74 1.02 -9.75
N LYS A 30 -14.31 0.05 -10.50
CA LYS A 30 -14.66 -1.27 -9.99
C LYS A 30 -13.50 -2.23 -10.15
N ASN A 31 -13.34 -3.10 -9.14
CA ASN A 31 -12.40 -4.21 -9.18
C ASN A 31 -10.95 -3.77 -9.47
N VAL A 32 -10.54 -2.66 -8.85
CA VAL A 32 -9.13 -2.26 -8.87
C VAL A 32 -8.32 -3.38 -8.23
N TYR A 33 -7.29 -3.82 -8.93
CA TYR A 33 -6.37 -4.84 -8.47
C TYR A 33 -4.94 -4.39 -8.74
N ASP A 34 -4.09 -4.49 -7.74
CA ASP A 34 -2.64 -4.31 -7.88
C ASP A 34 -1.91 -5.42 -7.12
N VAL A 35 -0.73 -5.77 -7.55
CA VAL A 35 0.12 -6.77 -6.87
C VAL A 35 0.89 -6.15 -5.72
N GLU A 36 1.17 -4.84 -5.80
CA GLU A 36 1.82 -4.07 -4.75
C GLU A 36 0.82 -3.64 -3.68
N ASN A 37 1.32 -3.47 -2.46
CA ASN A 37 0.58 -2.77 -1.43
C ASN A 37 0.53 -1.28 -1.75
N THR A 38 -0.60 -0.65 -1.49
CA THR A 38 -0.77 0.79 -1.72
C THR A 38 -1.21 1.48 -0.44
N LEU A 39 -0.51 2.55 -0.06
CA LEU A 39 -0.94 3.49 0.95
C LEU A 39 -1.28 4.83 0.28
N MET A 40 -2.52 5.26 0.45
CA MET A 40 -3.04 6.50 -0.11
C MET A 40 -3.42 7.46 1.02
N VAL A 41 -2.99 8.72 0.94
CA VAL A 41 -3.45 9.81 1.82
C VAL A 41 -4.36 10.75 1.04
N LEU A 42 -5.53 11.06 1.58
CA LEU A 42 -6.43 12.05 1.01
C LEU A 42 -6.02 13.44 1.49
N TYR A 43 -5.66 14.33 0.58
CA TYR A 43 -5.32 15.71 0.90
C TYR A 43 -6.55 16.61 0.91
N ASP A 44 -7.43 16.44 -0.07
CA ASP A 44 -8.69 17.20 -0.20
C ASP A 44 -9.68 16.45 -1.08
N GLY A 45 -10.98 16.72 -0.89
CA GLY A 45 -12.07 16.13 -1.64
C GLY A 45 -12.68 14.89 -0.97
N ASP A 46 -13.31 14.05 -1.75
CA ASP A 46 -14.04 12.86 -1.30
C ASP A 46 -13.48 11.59 -1.95
N VAL A 47 -13.21 10.58 -1.13
CA VAL A 47 -12.89 9.22 -1.58
C VAL A 47 -13.64 8.25 -0.68
N ASN A 48 -14.22 7.20 -1.27
CA ASN A 48 -14.97 6.20 -0.53
C ASN A 48 -14.72 4.81 -1.09
N ILE A 49 -14.69 3.82 -0.21
CA ILE A 49 -14.70 2.41 -0.62
C ILE A 49 -16.14 2.06 -1.01
N ALA A 50 -16.34 1.59 -2.25
CA ALA A 50 -17.67 1.23 -2.71
C ALA A 50 -18.24 0.06 -1.90
N GLY A 51 -19.43 0.27 -1.32
CA GLY A 51 -20.07 -0.73 -0.44
C GLY A 51 -19.68 -0.65 1.03
N SER A 52 -18.85 0.33 1.41
CA SER A 52 -18.58 0.68 2.79
C SER A 52 -19.29 1.98 3.18
N ASP A 53 -19.78 2.04 4.43
CA ASP A 53 -20.32 3.28 5.00
C ASP A 53 -19.21 4.20 5.56
N GLU A 54 -17.96 3.73 5.57
CA GLU A 54 -16.83 4.52 6.06
C GLU A 54 -16.42 5.58 5.06
N ARG A 55 -16.41 6.83 5.50
CA ARG A 55 -15.87 7.97 4.74
C ARG A 55 -14.40 8.15 5.01
N ILE A 56 -13.67 8.43 3.95
CA ILE A 56 -12.27 8.86 4.01
C ILE A 56 -12.28 10.38 4.03
N GLU A 57 -11.85 10.97 5.14
CA GLU A 57 -11.76 12.42 5.30
C GLU A 57 -10.36 12.93 4.94
N PRO A 58 -10.21 14.22 4.57
CA PRO A 58 -8.90 14.81 4.36
C PRO A 58 -7.97 14.59 5.55
N GLY A 59 -6.79 14.02 5.29
CA GLY A 59 -5.83 13.59 6.29
C GLY A 59 -5.92 12.11 6.66
N ASP A 60 -7.04 11.43 6.37
CA ASP A 60 -7.13 9.97 6.51
C ASP A 60 -6.34 9.26 5.40
N MET A 61 -5.96 8.02 5.69
CA MET A 61 -5.25 7.19 4.72
C MET A 61 -5.98 5.88 4.49
N LEU A 62 -5.94 5.40 3.25
CA LEU A 62 -6.43 4.08 2.85
C LEU A 62 -5.25 3.17 2.55
N PHE A 63 -5.14 2.08 3.30
CA PHE A 63 -4.20 1.01 3.02
C PHE A 63 -4.88 -0.12 2.25
N ILE A 64 -4.31 -0.50 1.11
CA ILE A 64 -4.79 -1.58 0.24
C ILE A 64 -3.68 -2.61 0.12
N PRO A 65 -3.80 -3.79 0.75
CA PRO A 65 -2.85 -4.89 0.57
C PRO A 65 -2.80 -5.35 -0.88
N GLY A 66 -1.60 -5.67 -1.36
CA GLY A 66 -1.41 -6.25 -2.69
C GLY A 66 -2.21 -7.55 -2.87
N GLY A 67 -2.71 -7.80 -4.08
CA GLY A 67 -3.54 -8.97 -4.36
C GLY A 67 -4.99 -8.86 -3.88
N LYS A 68 -5.39 -7.77 -3.26
CA LYS A 68 -6.79 -7.53 -2.87
C LYS A 68 -7.52 -6.74 -3.95
N MET A 69 -8.75 -7.16 -4.22
CA MET A 69 -9.63 -6.47 -5.16
C MET A 69 -10.53 -5.50 -4.40
N ILE A 70 -10.58 -4.25 -4.84
CA ILE A 70 -11.36 -3.19 -4.20
C ILE A 70 -12.05 -2.34 -5.25
N SER A 71 -13.22 -1.79 -4.92
CA SER A 71 -13.88 -0.76 -5.73
C SER A 71 -13.85 0.56 -4.98
N VAL A 72 -13.38 1.61 -5.63
CA VAL A 72 -13.17 2.92 -5.00
C VAL A 72 -13.92 3.99 -5.81
N THR A 73 -14.63 4.85 -5.10
CA THR A 73 -15.28 6.04 -5.64
C THR A 73 -14.44 7.25 -5.30
N TYR A 74 -14.09 8.03 -6.32
CA TYR A 74 -13.34 9.27 -6.22
C TYR A 74 -14.23 10.45 -6.58
N GLY A 75 -14.15 11.51 -5.80
CA GLY A 75 -14.95 12.72 -5.97
C GLY A 75 -16.40 12.59 -5.50
N ASN A 76 -17.06 13.74 -5.37
CA ASN A 76 -18.43 13.83 -4.87
C ASN A 76 -19.42 13.96 -6.05
N ALA A 77 -20.26 12.94 -6.23
CA ALA A 77 -21.42 12.98 -7.12
C ALA A 77 -22.48 12.01 -6.62
N GLU A 78 -23.77 12.36 -6.78
CA GLU A 78 -24.88 11.45 -6.41
C GLU A 78 -24.80 10.11 -7.16
N LYS A 79 -24.38 10.14 -8.42
CA LYS A 79 -24.23 8.95 -9.28
C LYS A 79 -22.95 9.06 -10.10
N PRO A 80 -21.80 8.76 -9.52
CA PRO A 80 -20.55 8.77 -10.26
C PRO A 80 -20.58 7.72 -11.37
N LYS A 81 -19.94 8.01 -12.50
CA LYS A 81 -19.77 7.02 -13.57
C LYS A 81 -18.98 5.84 -13.02
N ALA A 82 -19.54 4.64 -13.16
CA ALA A 82 -18.86 3.41 -12.74
C ALA A 82 -18.23 2.74 -13.96
N VAL A 83 -16.93 2.49 -13.89
CA VAL A 83 -16.11 1.84 -14.93
C VAL A 83 -15.35 0.66 -14.35
N ASN A 84 -14.96 -0.29 -15.18
CA ASN A 84 -14.01 -1.31 -14.78
C ASN A 84 -12.56 -0.79 -14.90
N ASN A 85 -11.61 -1.56 -14.39
CA ASN A 85 -10.20 -1.15 -14.40
C ASN A 85 -9.63 -0.98 -15.82
N GLU A 86 -10.05 -1.78 -16.79
CA GLU A 86 -9.59 -1.71 -18.17
C GLU A 86 -10.08 -0.42 -18.87
N GLU A 87 -11.38 -0.11 -18.75
CA GLU A 87 -11.96 1.13 -19.26
C GLU A 87 -11.32 2.37 -18.60
N PHE A 88 -11.09 2.31 -17.30
CA PHE A 88 -10.38 3.37 -16.57
C PHE A 88 -8.96 3.57 -17.10
N MET A 89 -8.18 2.52 -17.28
CA MET A 89 -6.79 2.63 -17.75
C MET A 89 -6.71 3.20 -19.17
N THR A 90 -7.70 2.94 -20.01
CA THR A 90 -7.77 3.48 -21.38
C THR A 90 -8.08 4.99 -21.42
N HIS A 91 -8.80 5.50 -20.42
CA HIS A 91 -9.29 6.90 -20.38
C HIS A 91 -8.93 7.61 -19.09
N ARG A 92 -7.84 7.22 -18.45
CA ARG A 92 -7.42 7.70 -17.13
C ARG A 92 -7.30 9.22 -17.07
N GLU A 93 -6.80 9.85 -18.13
CA GLU A 93 -6.58 11.28 -18.24
C GLU A 93 -7.86 12.13 -18.19
N LEU A 94 -9.04 11.52 -18.44
CA LEU A 94 -10.33 12.20 -18.27
C LEU A 94 -10.70 12.39 -16.80
N TYR A 95 -10.18 11.52 -15.93
CA TYR A 95 -10.58 11.45 -14.52
C TYR A 95 -9.48 11.90 -13.57
N PHE A 96 -8.23 11.64 -13.93
CA PHE A 96 -7.07 11.90 -13.08
C PHE A 96 -6.00 12.67 -13.82
N ASP A 97 -5.49 13.71 -13.15
CA ASP A 97 -4.31 14.45 -13.57
C ASP A 97 -3.18 14.14 -12.60
N GLN A 98 -2.05 13.66 -13.13
CA GLN A 98 -0.87 13.41 -12.31
C GLN A 98 -0.08 14.70 -12.17
N ASN A 99 -0.04 15.21 -10.94
CA ASN A 99 0.79 16.37 -10.63
C ASN A 99 2.28 16.00 -10.65
N THR A 100 3.07 16.86 -11.27
CA THR A 100 4.55 16.77 -11.33
C THR A 100 5.25 17.94 -10.64
N ASP A 101 4.48 18.84 -10.00
CA ASP A 101 5.01 19.98 -9.26
C ASP A 101 5.00 19.70 -7.75
N ALA A 102 6.17 19.57 -7.15
CA ALA A 102 6.33 19.30 -5.72
C ALA A 102 5.64 20.36 -4.83
N ALA A 103 5.58 21.62 -5.27
CA ALA A 103 4.94 22.71 -4.50
C ALA A 103 3.41 22.54 -4.36
N GLN A 104 2.79 21.71 -5.19
CA GLN A 104 1.36 21.45 -5.16
C GLN A 104 0.98 20.23 -4.29
N ILE A 105 1.96 19.45 -3.83
CA ILE A 105 1.69 18.28 -3.00
C ILE A 105 1.04 18.72 -1.68
N GLY A 106 -0.14 18.17 -1.41
CA GLY A 106 -0.91 18.45 -0.20
C GLY A 106 -1.65 19.80 -0.19
N THR A 107 -1.56 20.62 -1.26
CA THR A 107 -2.25 21.92 -1.37
C THR A 107 -3.26 21.98 -2.51
N GLN A 108 -3.17 21.07 -3.46
CA GLN A 108 -4.05 21.02 -4.61
C GLN A 108 -5.44 20.50 -4.21
N PRO A 109 -6.54 21.18 -4.62
CA PRO A 109 -7.88 20.72 -4.32
C PRO A 109 -8.23 19.41 -5.03
N ASN A 110 -9.10 18.62 -4.41
CA ASN A 110 -9.54 17.32 -4.90
C ASN A 110 -8.37 16.40 -5.24
N SER A 111 -7.45 16.21 -4.29
CA SER A 111 -6.23 15.47 -4.56
C SER A 111 -5.87 14.47 -3.46
N PHE A 112 -5.12 13.45 -3.87
CA PHE A 112 -4.54 12.46 -2.96
C PHE A 112 -3.10 12.12 -3.38
N GLY A 113 -2.32 11.70 -2.39
CA GLY A 113 -1.01 11.11 -2.61
C GLY A 113 -1.05 9.61 -2.42
N MET A 114 -0.26 8.86 -3.17
CA MET A 114 -0.13 7.41 -2.99
C MET A 114 1.30 6.95 -3.14
N VAL A 115 1.64 5.94 -2.35
CA VAL A 115 2.89 5.19 -2.45
C VAL A 115 2.55 3.71 -2.59
N ALA A 116 3.09 3.07 -3.62
CA ALA A 116 2.98 1.63 -3.82
C ALA A 116 4.32 0.95 -3.56
N PHE A 117 4.28 -0.21 -2.91
CA PHE A 117 5.47 -0.93 -2.48
C PHE A 117 5.23 -2.44 -2.29
N GLU A 118 6.29 -3.21 -2.39
CA GLU A 118 6.32 -4.60 -1.96
C GLU A 118 6.82 -4.67 -0.51
N ALA A 119 6.21 -5.55 0.30
CA ALA A 119 6.70 -5.94 1.62
C ALA A 119 6.66 -7.47 1.70
N LYS A 120 7.83 -8.10 1.59
CA LYS A 120 7.94 -9.56 1.49
C LYS A 120 8.77 -10.12 2.63
N VAL A 121 8.29 -11.20 3.23
CA VAL A 121 9.06 -12.02 4.14
C VAL A 121 9.87 -13.01 3.31
N PHE A 122 11.17 -13.13 3.61
CA PHE A 122 12.11 -13.99 2.87
C PHE A 122 12.13 -13.73 1.35
N ASP A 123 11.93 -12.47 0.93
CA ASP A 123 11.87 -12.03 -0.47
C ASP A 123 10.83 -12.75 -1.36
N SER A 124 9.96 -13.57 -0.78
CA SER A 124 9.05 -14.45 -1.52
C SER A 124 7.59 -14.22 -1.19
N VAL A 125 7.24 -14.04 0.07
CA VAL A 125 5.86 -14.04 0.56
C VAL A 125 5.43 -12.62 0.89
N ASN A 126 4.39 -12.09 0.20
CA ASN A 126 3.82 -10.79 0.54
C ASN A 126 3.22 -10.85 1.95
N PHE A 127 3.77 -10.01 2.84
CA PHE A 127 3.45 -10.03 4.26
C PHE A 127 1.96 -9.78 4.54
N PHE A 128 1.42 -8.67 4.02
CA PHE A 128 0.04 -8.28 4.31
C PHE A 128 -0.99 -9.22 3.67
N THR A 129 -0.71 -9.70 2.46
CA THR A 129 -1.58 -10.65 1.76
C THR A 129 -1.62 -11.99 2.45
N SER A 130 -0.47 -12.49 2.90
CA SER A 130 -0.39 -13.80 3.59
C SER A 130 -1.07 -13.81 4.95
N LEU A 131 -1.16 -12.65 5.59
CA LEU A 131 -1.95 -12.47 6.82
C LEU A 131 -3.45 -12.28 6.56
N ASP A 132 -3.85 -12.26 5.29
CA ASP A 132 -5.23 -12.00 4.85
C ASP A 132 -5.80 -10.66 5.36
N ILE A 133 -4.92 -9.65 5.50
CA ILE A 133 -5.33 -8.30 5.90
C ILE A 133 -6.25 -7.71 4.81
N PRO A 134 -7.47 -7.26 5.14
CA PRO A 134 -8.31 -6.54 4.20
C PRO A 134 -7.84 -5.10 4.01
N PRO A 135 -8.33 -4.38 2.98
CA PRO A 135 -8.19 -2.92 2.91
C PRO A 135 -8.78 -2.26 4.16
N PHE A 136 -8.10 -1.24 4.70
CA PHE A 136 -8.55 -0.56 5.91
C PHE A 136 -8.13 0.91 5.95
N LEU A 137 -8.82 1.69 6.78
CA LEU A 137 -8.52 3.09 7.00
C LEU A 137 -7.56 3.26 8.17
N ILE A 138 -6.57 4.10 7.95
CA ILE A 138 -5.72 4.68 8.97
C ILE A 138 -6.27 6.10 9.19
N LYS A 139 -6.83 6.35 10.37
CA LYS A 139 -7.28 7.69 10.73
C LYS A 139 -6.08 8.60 10.85
N ARG A 140 -6.30 9.89 10.67
CA ARG A 140 -5.27 10.92 10.56
C ARG A 140 -4.03 10.64 11.41
N ASP A 141 -2.91 10.45 10.75
CA ASP A 141 -1.58 10.30 11.32
C ASP A 141 -0.63 11.26 10.61
N ASP A 142 -0.33 12.36 11.28
CA ASP A 142 0.46 13.44 10.68
C ASP A 142 1.90 13.01 10.35
N LYS A 143 2.47 12.04 11.10
CA LYS A 143 3.80 11.50 10.83
C LYS A 143 3.80 10.67 9.55
N LEU A 144 2.86 9.76 9.42
CA LEU A 144 2.76 8.88 8.26
C LEU A 144 2.41 9.70 6.99
N ALA A 145 1.52 10.69 7.11
CA ALA A 145 1.20 11.62 6.03
C ALA A 145 2.43 12.44 5.59
N ALA A 146 3.26 12.90 6.54
CA ALA A 146 4.51 13.60 6.23
C ALA A 146 5.50 12.69 5.49
N THR A 147 5.65 11.43 5.91
CA THR A 147 6.52 10.46 5.24
C THR A 147 6.08 10.19 3.80
N ILE A 148 4.76 10.06 3.55
CA ILE A 148 4.22 9.93 2.18
C ILE A 148 4.57 11.17 1.35
N ARG A 149 4.38 12.36 1.91
CA ARG A 149 4.70 13.62 1.23
C ARG A 149 6.18 13.71 0.88
N GLU A 150 7.08 13.38 1.81
CA GLU A 150 8.52 13.37 1.58
C GLU A 150 8.92 12.40 0.44
N ILE A 151 8.29 11.22 0.35
CA ILE A 151 8.51 10.29 -0.77
C ILE A 151 8.05 10.91 -2.09
N LEU A 152 6.90 11.57 -2.12
CA LEU A 152 6.37 12.22 -3.32
C LEU A 152 7.28 13.36 -3.78
N GLU A 153 7.75 14.21 -2.86
CA GLU A 153 8.69 15.30 -3.13
C GLU A 153 10.03 14.76 -3.65
N GLU A 154 10.56 13.73 -2.98
CA GLU A 154 11.81 13.11 -3.37
C GLU A 154 11.71 12.43 -4.73
N ASP A 155 10.57 11.75 -5.03
CA ASP A 155 10.35 11.10 -6.34
C ASP A 155 10.28 12.10 -7.51
N LEU A 156 9.91 13.34 -7.26
CA LEU A 156 9.94 14.42 -8.25
C LEU A 156 11.29 15.13 -8.32
N SER A 157 12.19 14.93 -7.37
CA SER A 157 13.50 15.60 -7.32
C SER A 157 14.52 14.93 -8.25
N ASP A 158 15.58 15.66 -8.57
CA ASP A 158 16.78 15.14 -9.24
C ASP A 158 17.97 15.02 -8.25
N ALA A 159 17.66 14.92 -6.95
CA ALA A 159 18.67 14.92 -5.89
C ALA A 159 19.54 13.66 -5.91
N ILE A 160 20.83 13.85 -5.61
CA ILE A 160 21.77 12.73 -5.45
C ILE A 160 21.34 11.90 -4.24
N GLY A 161 21.23 10.57 -4.42
CA GLY A 161 20.84 9.68 -3.34
C GLY A 161 19.31 9.46 -3.21
N LYS A 162 18.50 10.08 -4.08
CA LYS A 162 17.06 9.95 -4.16
C LYS A 162 16.55 8.52 -3.91
N GLY A 163 17.03 7.55 -4.67
CA GLY A 163 16.59 6.16 -4.53
C GLY A 163 16.85 5.56 -3.14
N ARG A 164 17.91 6.00 -2.47
CA ARG A 164 18.21 5.54 -1.10
C ARG A 164 17.27 6.17 -0.08
N ILE A 165 16.96 7.46 -0.22
CA ILE A 165 16.01 8.16 0.65
C ILE A 165 14.62 7.54 0.49
N ILE A 166 14.13 7.39 -0.74
CA ILE A 166 12.83 6.77 -1.02
C ILE A 166 12.75 5.37 -0.39
N LYS A 167 13.81 4.55 -0.54
CA LYS A 167 13.84 3.23 0.07
C LYS A 167 13.68 3.29 1.59
N ILE A 168 14.47 4.11 2.28
CA ILE A 168 14.42 4.25 3.75
C ILE A 168 13.01 4.71 4.19
N LYS A 169 12.44 5.70 3.50
CA LYS A 169 11.11 6.21 3.80
C LYS A 169 10.00 5.18 3.54
N THR A 170 10.16 4.35 2.52
CA THR A 170 9.22 3.25 2.25
C THR A 170 9.30 2.17 3.33
N GLU A 171 10.50 1.84 3.81
CA GLU A 171 10.69 0.94 4.96
C GLU A 171 10.02 1.52 6.23
N GLU A 172 10.13 2.84 6.47
CA GLU A 172 9.45 3.53 7.57
C GLU A 172 7.92 3.40 7.46
N ILE A 173 7.33 3.62 6.27
CA ILE A 173 5.89 3.42 6.03
C ILE A 173 5.44 2.03 6.44
N VAL A 174 6.16 0.98 6.02
CA VAL A 174 5.81 -0.40 6.34
C VAL A 174 5.79 -0.64 7.84
N ILE A 175 6.79 -0.15 8.55
CA ILE A 175 6.89 -0.26 10.01
C ILE A 175 5.72 0.46 10.68
N GLU A 176 5.40 1.68 10.28
CA GLU A 176 4.31 2.46 10.87
C GLU A 176 2.94 1.84 10.60
N VAL A 177 2.70 1.29 9.40
CA VAL A 177 1.46 0.55 9.11
C VAL A 177 1.34 -0.69 10.01
N ILE A 178 2.41 -1.45 10.22
CA ILE A 178 2.41 -2.61 11.12
C ILE A 178 2.15 -2.17 12.57
N ARG A 179 2.79 -1.10 13.03
CA ARG A 179 2.57 -0.53 14.37
C ARG A 179 1.12 -0.11 14.56
N TYR A 180 0.55 0.59 13.58
CA TYR A 180 -0.86 1.01 13.61
C TYR A 180 -1.80 -0.18 13.78
N ILE A 181 -1.58 -1.28 13.03
CA ILE A 181 -2.36 -2.51 13.14
C ILE A 181 -2.28 -3.08 14.55
N ILE A 182 -1.07 -3.16 15.12
CA ILE A 182 -0.84 -3.75 16.46
C ILE A 182 -1.42 -2.88 17.57
N GLU A 183 -1.14 -1.58 17.55
CA GLU A 183 -1.56 -0.62 18.59
C GLU A 183 -3.08 -0.47 18.65
N ASN A 184 -3.74 -0.48 17.49
CA ASN A 184 -5.20 -0.41 17.39
C ASN A 184 -5.87 -1.78 17.49
N ARG A 185 -5.11 -2.86 17.70
CA ARG A 185 -5.61 -4.24 17.79
C ARG A 185 -6.46 -4.66 16.59
N LEU A 186 -6.08 -4.21 15.41
CA LEU A 186 -6.77 -4.57 14.18
C LEU A 186 -6.39 -6.00 13.76
N PHE A 187 -7.34 -6.71 13.18
CA PHE A 187 -7.13 -8.03 12.57
C PHE A 187 -6.47 -9.06 13.51
N VAL A 188 -6.85 -9.05 14.80
CA VAL A 188 -6.24 -9.91 15.83
C VAL A 188 -6.37 -11.39 15.48
N GLU A 189 -7.50 -11.82 14.94
CA GLU A 189 -7.73 -13.22 14.54
C GLU A 189 -6.86 -13.61 13.36
N GLN A 190 -6.77 -12.75 12.33
CA GLN A 190 -5.90 -12.97 11.18
C GLN A 190 -4.42 -13.02 11.58
N LEU A 191 -4.00 -12.09 12.44
CA LEU A 191 -2.65 -12.08 12.98
C LEU A 191 -2.35 -13.33 13.81
N ALA A 192 -3.28 -13.75 14.67
CA ALA A 192 -3.09 -14.94 15.52
C ALA A 192 -3.02 -16.22 14.69
N THR A 193 -3.90 -16.37 13.70
CA THR A 193 -4.02 -17.60 12.90
C THR A 193 -2.92 -17.67 11.83
N ASN A 194 -2.71 -16.59 11.08
CA ASN A 194 -1.86 -16.62 9.88
C ASN A 194 -0.39 -16.31 10.19
N SER A 195 -0.08 -15.63 11.30
CA SER A 195 1.31 -15.37 11.69
C SER A 195 2.09 -16.63 12.10
N THR A 196 1.38 -17.74 12.36
CA THR A 196 2.01 -19.01 12.67
C THR A 196 2.97 -19.47 11.57
N TYR A 197 2.68 -19.15 10.31
CA TYR A 197 3.56 -19.48 9.18
C TYR A 197 4.91 -18.75 9.25
N PHE A 198 4.97 -17.56 9.81
CA PHE A 198 6.23 -16.80 9.95
C PHE A 198 7.03 -17.16 11.21
N LYS A 199 6.43 -17.96 12.10
CA LYS A 199 7.05 -18.35 13.39
C LYS A 199 7.57 -19.77 13.37
N ASP A 200 7.22 -20.60 12.39
CA ASP A 200 7.70 -21.95 12.29
C ASP A 200 9.12 -21.97 11.69
N PRO A 201 10.16 -22.29 12.48
CA PRO A 201 11.54 -22.31 12.00
C PRO A 201 11.74 -23.23 10.78
N ARG A 202 10.95 -24.31 10.70
CA ARG A 202 11.03 -25.26 9.58
C ARG A 202 10.61 -24.62 8.26
N LEU A 203 9.60 -23.76 8.29
CA LEU A 203 9.17 -23.01 7.10
C LEU A 203 10.21 -21.95 6.69
N ILE A 204 10.84 -21.30 7.67
CA ILE A 204 11.95 -20.38 7.43
C ILE A 204 13.09 -21.10 6.69
N ASP A 205 13.49 -22.27 7.20
CA ASP A 205 14.55 -23.08 6.59
C ASP A 205 14.17 -23.59 5.20
N ILE A 206 12.90 -23.98 4.99
CA ILE A 206 12.39 -24.44 3.69
C ILE A 206 12.40 -23.27 2.67
N PHE A 207 11.95 -22.07 3.05
CA PHE A 207 11.98 -20.92 2.15
C PHE A 207 13.41 -20.48 1.83
N ALA A 208 14.30 -20.48 2.80
CA ALA A 208 15.73 -20.20 2.56
C ALA A 208 16.32 -21.24 1.59
N TYR A 209 16.06 -22.53 1.82
CA TYR A 209 16.52 -23.60 0.93
C TYR A 209 15.98 -23.43 -0.51
N ILE A 210 14.68 -23.17 -0.67
CA ILE A 210 14.06 -22.95 -1.98
C ILE A 210 14.72 -21.75 -2.69
N LYS A 211 14.95 -20.65 -1.96
CA LYS A 211 15.58 -19.44 -2.51
C LYS A 211 16.99 -19.73 -3.05
N ASP A 212 17.78 -20.47 -2.28
CA ASP A 212 19.16 -20.78 -2.66
C ASP A 212 19.25 -21.80 -3.79
N HIS A 213 18.16 -22.53 -4.08
CA HIS A 213 18.11 -23.60 -5.09
C HIS A 213 17.08 -23.36 -6.20
N LEU A 214 16.60 -22.13 -6.38
CA LEU A 214 15.60 -21.77 -7.43
C LEU A 214 15.98 -22.16 -8.86
N GLY A 215 17.27 -22.40 -9.16
CA GLY A 215 17.77 -22.93 -10.44
C GLY A 215 18.02 -24.43 -10.47
N GLY A 216 17.75 -25.16 -9.41
CA GLY A 216 18.03 -26.57 -9.24
C GLY A 216 16.79 -27.48 -9.25
N ASP A 217 17.05 -28.79 -9.18
CA ASP A 217 15.99 -29.79 -9.03
C ASP A 217 15.48 -29.80 -7.56
N LEU A 218 14.28 -29.25 -7.34
CA LEU A 218 13.60 -29.21 -6.06
C LEU A 218 12.77 -30.49 -5.79
N SER A 219 12.87 -31.52 -6.62
CA SER A 219 12.13 -32.76 -6.43
C SER A 219 12.67 -33.53 -5.21
N ASN A 220 11.75 -34.02 -4.39
CA ASN A 220 12.10 -35.00 -3.34
C ASN A 220 12.58 -36.29 -4.03
N LYS A 221 13.88 -36.50 -4.05
CA LYS A 221 14.40 -37.85 -4.29
C LYS A 221 14.24 -38.63 -2.98
N VAL A 222 13.17 -39.40 -2.92
CA VAL A 222 13.00 -40.45 -1.89
C VAL A 222 13.95 -41.58 -2.21
#